data_302a494660cca1d4e13749e1b88bd7e0
#
_entry.id   302a494660cca1d4e13749e1b88bd7e0
#
_cell.length_a   1.000
_cell.length_b   1.000
_cell.length_c   1.000
_cell.angle_alpha   90.00
_cell.angle_beta   90.00
_cell.angle_gamma   90.00
#
_symmetry.space_group_name_H-M   'P 1'
#
loop_
_entity.id
_entity.type
_entity.pdbx_description
1 polymer ?
#
loop_
_entity_poly.entity_id
_entity_poly.type
_entity_poly.pdbx_seq_one_letter_code
_entity_poly.pdbx_strand_id
1 'polypeptide(L)'
;IGGCEVDLPPVDFDTLYIMNHAWHHFINGGIGLRQLCDWTMYLHRFHDRIDVARLESNLKRFRLTRAWQVMSCFCVKYLGLPARECPLHSGRYGREADKMLELVFSEGNFGKFSSARKSPRPAGHFAGKFHSFMVTNRRLIHVLPVAPGDVIRSWVWYFIRGMKNVNKRIK
;
A
#
# COMPACT_ATOMS: atom_id res chain seq x y z
N ILE A 1 4.08 30.13 -7.33
CA ILE A 1 2.97 30.85 -6.69
C ILE A 1 3.60 32.06 -6.00
N GLY A 2 3.20 33.29 -6.41
CA GLY A 2 3.69 34.51 -5.81
C GLY A 2 5.19 34.82 -6.00
N GLY A 3 5.85 34.31 -7.07
CA GLY A 3 7.26 34.57 -7.36
C GLY A 3 8.26 33.83 -6.51
N CYS A 4 7.82 32.90 -5.64
CA CYS A 4 8.73 32.04 -4.89
C CYS A 4 9.11 30.82 -5.71
N GLU A 5 10.42 30.56 -5.82
CA GLU A 5 10.93 29.26 -6.31
C GLU A 5 10.66 28.21 -5.24
N VAL A 6 10.13 27.07 -5.66
CA VAL A 6 9.89 25.92 -4.80
C VAL A 6 10.67 24.75 -5.37
N ASP A 7 11.62 24.23 -4.61
CA ASP A 7 12.36 23.02 -4.97
C ASP A 7 11.42 21.82 -4.94
N LEU A 8 11.36 21.11 -6.05
CA LEU A 8 10.64 19.85 -6.13
C LEU A 8 11.52 18.70 -5.64
N PRO A 9 10.95 17.68 -4.99
CA PRO A 9 11.71 16.51 -4.61
C PRO A 9 12.37 15.83 -5.82
N PRO A 10 13.53 15.17 -5.63
CA PRO A 10 14.13 14.37 -6.69
C PRO A 10 13.21 13.28 -7.20
N VAL A 11 13.30 12.93 -8.50
CA VAL A 11 12.49 11.90 -9.15
C VAL A 11 12.54 10.56 -8.41
N ASP A 12 13.71 10.16 -7.94
CA ASP A 12 13.90 8.91 -7.17
C ASP A 12 13.11 8.90 -5.86
N PHE A 13 13.04 10.05 -5.18
CA PHE A 13 12.27 10.19 -3.94
C PHE A 13 10.78 10.07 -4.24
N ASP A 14 10.26 10.81 -5.19
CA ASP A 14 8.84 10.80 -5.54
C ASP A 14 8.39 9.43 -6.05
N THR A 15 9.23 8.76 -6.86
CA THR A 15 8.97 7.40 -7.36
C THR A 15 8.67 6.43 -6.22
N LEU A 16 9.49 6.45 -5.17
CA LEU A 16 9.31 5.59 -3.99
C LEU A 16 8.20 6.08 -3.08
N TYR A 17 8.11 7.39 -2.88
CA TYR A 17 7.15 7.98 -1.97
C TYR A 17 5.72 7.72 -2.43
N ILE A 18 5.40 8.01 -3.70
CA ILE A 18 4.05 7.81 -4.27
C ILE A 18 3.68 6.33 -4.21
N MET A 19 4.59 5.43 -4.62
CA MET A 19 4.39 3.99 -4.56
C MET A 19 4.15 3.50 -3.14
N ASN A 20 5.02 3.87 -2.20
CA ASN A 20 4.90 3.43 -0.81
C ASN A 20 3.64 3.98 -0.15
N HIS A 21 3.26 5.22 -0.45
CA HIS A 21 2.02 5.83 0.02
C HIS A 21 0.79 5.05 -0.48
N ALA A 22 0.74 4.76 -1.78
CA ALA A 22 -0.31 3.97 -2.40
C ALA A 22 -0.37 2.55 -1.80
N TRP A 23 0.78 1.89 -1.63
CA TRP A 23 0.88 0.57 -1.01
C TRP A 23 0.40 0.55 0.44
N HIS A 24 0.77 1.56 1.21
CA HIS A 24 0.30 1.70 2.60
C HIS A 24 -1.21 1.84 2.68
N HIS A 25 -1.82 2.63 1.81
CA HIS A 25 -3.28 2.72 1.71
C HIS A 25 -3.90 1.40 1.30
N PHE A 26 -3.33 0.71 0.31
CA PHE A 26 -3.81 -0.61 -0.12
C PHE A 26 -3.86 -1.59 1.05
N ILE A 27 -2.83 -1.67 1.88
CA ILE A 27 -2.80 -2.61 3.02
C ILE A 27 -3.79 -2.23 4.11
N ASN A 28 -3.84 -0.96 4.51
CA ASN A 28 -4.53 -0.55 5.73
C ASN A 28 -5.98 -0.11 5.54
N GLY A 29 -6.36 0.37 4.37
CA GLY A 29 -7.69 0.97 4.22
C GLY A 29 -8.38 0.75 2.88
N GLY A 30 -7.69 0.15 1.91
CA GLY A 30 -8.13 0.12 0.53
C GLY A 30 -7.63 1.32 -0.27
N ILE A 31 -7.47 1.11 -1.56
CA ILE A 31 -6.97 2.10 -2.52
C ILE A 31 -7.95 2.21 -3.68
N GLY A 32 -8.10 3.40 -4.24
CA GLY A 32 -8.81 3.59 -5.50
C GLY A 32 -7.86 3.48 -6.70
N LEU A 33 -8.43 3.20 -7.87
CA LEU A 33 -7.66 3.14 -9.13
C LEU A 33 -6.92 4.45 -9.42
N ARG A 34 -7.44 5.59 -8.99
CA ARG A 34 -6.82 6.89 -9.22
C ARG A 34 -5.37 6.93 -8.73
N GLN A 35 -5.10 6.50 -7.49
CA GLN A 35 -3.75 6.52 -6.95
C GLN A 35 -2.79 5.59 -7.72
N LEU A 36 -3.31 4.49 -8.25
CA LEU A 36 -2.54 3.59 -9.11
C LEU A 36 -2.27 4.21 -10.48
N CYS A 37 -3.27 4.89 -11.05
CA CYS A 37 -3.10 5.66 -12.28
C CYS A 37 -2.09 6.81 -12.11
N ASP A 38 -2.16 7.55 -11.01
CA ASP A 38 -1.23 8.65 -10.72
C ASP A 38 0.22 8.14 -10.69
N TRP A 39 0.48 6.99 -10.05
CA TRP A 39 1.81 6.38 -10.03
C TRP A 39 2.21 5.83 -11.40
N THR A 40 1.28 5.21 -12.14
CA THR A 40 1.51 4.74 -13.52
C THR A 40 1.93 5.88 -14.43
N MET A 41 1.22 7.00 -14.38
CA MET A 41 1.53 8.19 -15.17
C MET A 41 2.85 8.83 -14.75
N TYR A 42 3.19 8.77 -13.45
CA TYR A 42 4.48 9.24 -12.97
C TYR A 42 5.62 8.40 -13.56
N LEU A 43 5.51 7.06 -13.53
CA LEU A 43 6.50 6.17 -14.16
C LEU A 43 6.60 6.42 -15.66
N HIS A 44 5.47 6.49 -16.37
CA HIS A 44 5.44 6.76 -17.80
C HIS A 44 6.21 8.04 -18.16
N ARG A 45 6.08 9.09 -17.36
CA ARG A 45 6.71 10.38 -17.61
C ARG A 45 8.18 10.44 -17.22
N PHE A 46 8.61 9.72 -16.19
CA PHE A 46 9.91 9.94 -15.55
C PHE A 46 10.81 8.70 -15.49
N HIS A 47 10.41 7.56 -16.09
CA HIS A 47 11.17 6.30 -16.04
C HIS A 47 12.64 6.43 -16.49
N ASP A 48 12.93 7.27 -17.47
CA ASP A 48 14.25 7.56 -18.01
C ASP A 48 15.16 8.37 -17.05
N ARG A 49 14.57 9.00 -16.06
CA ARG A 49 15.26 9.83 -15.06
C ARG A 49 15.47 9.11 -13.73
N ILE A 50 15.00 7.88 -13.60
CA ILE A 50 15.13 7.07 -12.37
C ILE A 50 16.51 6.40 -12.37
N ASP A 51 17.29 6.64 -11.31
CA ASP A 51 18.49 5.85 -11.03
C ASP A 51 18.09 4.45 -10.54
N VAL A 52 18.20 3.48 -11.47
CA VAL A 52 17.75 2.09 -11.21
C VAL A 52 18.55 1.41 -10.09
N ALA A 53 19.86 1.69 -9.99
CA ALA A 53 20.71 1.10 -8.96
C ALA A 53 20.34 1.64 -7.57
N ARG A 54 20.11 2.94 -7.49
CA ARG A 54 19.64 3.59 -6.27
C ARG A 54 18.23 3.14 -5.87
N LEU A 55 17.33 3.00 -6.85
CA LEU A 55 16.00 2.46 -6.65
C LEU A 55 16.06 1.05 -6.05
N GLU A 56 16.86 0.15 -6.65
CA GLU A 56 17.02 -1.24 -6.17
C GLU A 56 17.55 -1.28 -4.73
N SER A 57 18.58 -0.48 -4.44
CA SER A 57 19.14 -0.35 -3.11
C SER A 57 18.10 0.09 -2.08
N ASN A 58 17.33 1.13 -2.41
CA ASN A 58 16.28 1.66 -1.56
C ASN A 58 15.13 0.65 -1.35
N LEU A 59 14.70 -0.04 -2.40
CA LEU A 59 13.67 -1.08 -2.29
C LEU A 59 14.11 -2.21 -1.34
N LYS A 60 15.36 -2.63 -1.39
CA LYS A 60 15.94 -3.62 -0.46
C LYS A 60 16.02 -3.06 0.97
N ARG A 61 16.55 -1.85 1.13
CA ARG A 61 16.71 -1.18 2.43
C ARG A 61 15.38 -1.02 3.17
N PHE A 62 14.34 -0.57 2.47
CA PHE A 62 13.01 -0.34 3.03
C PHE A 62 12.09 -1.57 2.99
N ARG A 63 12.58 -2.70 2.48
CA ARG A 63 11.81 -3.96 2.31
C ARG A 63 10.57 -3.78 1.44
N LEU A 64 10.66 -2.95 0.40
CA LEU A 64 9.58 -2.63 -0.52
C LEU A 64 9.66 -3.40 -1.85
N THR A 65 10.64 -4.28 -2.03
CA THR A 65 10.85 -5.02 -3.29
C THR A 65 9.58 -5.76 -3.75
N ARG A 66 8.90 -6.46 -2.82
CA ARG A 66 7.65 -7.16 -3.16
C ARG A 66 6.53 -6.18 -3.53
N ALA A 67 6.37 -5.09 -2.78
CA ALA A 67 5.41 -4.03 -3.07
C ALA A 67 5.61 -3.47 -4.47
N TRP A 68 6.86 -3.12 -4.80
CA TRP A 68 7.24 -2.66 -6.13
C TRP A 68 6.83 -3.65 -7.21
N GLN A 69 7.17 -4.92 -7.05
CA GLN A 69 6.89 -5.96 -8.04
C GLN A 69 5.39 -6.19 -8.27
N VAL A 70 4.61 -6.24 -7.20
CA VAL A 70 3.15 -6.42 -7.30
C VAL A 70 2.51 -5.23 -8.00
N MET A 71 2.84 -4.00 -7.58
CA MET A 71 2.30 -2.78 -8.18
C MET A 71 2.76 -2.62 -9.63
N SER A 72 4.02 -2.94 -9.95
CA SER A 72 4.54 -2.96 -11.32
C SER A 72 3.76 -3.91 -12.21
N CYS A 73 3.52 -5.14 -11.75
CA CYS A 73 2.70 -6.11 -12.48
C CYS A 73 1.27 -5.60 -12.69
N PHE A 74 0.70 -4.94 -11.68
CA PHE A 74 -0.63 -4.33 -11.80
C PHE A 74 -0.66 -3.24 -12.88
N CYS A 75 0.29 -2.31 -12.85
CA CYS A 75 0.35 -1.18 -13.78
C CYS A 75 0.57 -1.66 -15.23
N VAL A 76 1.47 -2.62 -15.43
CA VAL A 76 1.75 -3.18 -16.75
C VAL A 76 0.55 -3.96 -17.28
N LYS A 77 -0.06 -4.82 -16.45
CA LYS A 77 -1.14 -5.72 -16.87
C LYS A 77 -2.48 -5.01 -17.08
N TYR A 78 -2.82 -4.05 -16.22
CA TYR A 78 -4.16 -3.48 -16.15
C TYR A 78 -4.26 -2.00 -16.52
N LEU A 79 -3.16 -1.24 -16.40
CA LEU A 79 -3.16 0.18 -16.70
C LEU A 79 -2.38 0.54 -17.97
N GLY A 80 -1.85 -0.48 -18.68
CA GLY A 80 -1.22 -0.30 -19.97
C GLY A 80 0.17 0.34 -19.92
N LEU A 81 0.85 0.35 -18.75
CA LEU A 81 2.23 0.82 -18.66
C LEU A 81 3.15 -0.09 -19.46
N PRO A 82 3.93 0.41 -20.43
CA PRO A 82 4.93 -0.41 -21.12
C PRO A 82 5.94 -0.98 -20.12
N ALA A 83 6.22 -2.29 -20.20
CA ALA A 83 7.12 -2.96 -19.25
C ALA A 83 8.52 -2.33 -19.22
N ARG A 84 9.00 -1.79 -20.35
CA ARG A 84 10.28 -1.06 -20.46
C ARG A 84 10.32 0.24 -19.65
N GLU A 85 9.17 0.82 -19.36
CA GLU A 85 9.03 2.07 -18.59
C GLU A 85 8.86 1.83 -17.09
N CYS A 86 8.87 0.56 -16.69
CA CYS A 86 8.78 0.15 -15.29
C CYS A 86 10.10 -0.50 -14.84
N PRO A 87 11.04 0.26 -14.27
CA PRO A 87 12.32 -0.28 -13.84
C PRO A 87 12.15 -1.47 -12.89
N LEU A 88 13.03 -2.47 -13.02
CA LEU A 88 13.05 -3.68 -12.19
C LEU A 88 11.78 -4.57 -12.31
N HIS A 89 10.88 -4.30 -13.25
CA HIS A 89 9.70 -5.15 -13.47
C HIS A 89 10.11 -6.57 -13.89
N SER A 90 9.55 -7.60 -13.23
CA SER A 90 9.90 -9.00 -13.49
C SER A 90 8.76 -9.87 -14.01
N GLY A 91 7.52 -9.41 -13.99
CA GLY A 91 6.34 -10.18 -14.38
C GLY A 91 5.95 -11.33 -13.43
N ARG A 92 6.76 -11.62 -12.39
CA ARG A 92 6.56 -12.79 -11.51
C ARG A 92 5.35 -12.72 -10.60
N TYR A 93 4.83 -11.52 -10.35
CA TYR A 93 3.76 -11.26 -9.37
C TYR A 93 2.41 -11.02 -10.03
N GLY A 94 2.17 -11.64 -11.19
CA GLY A 94 0.91 -11.50 -11.92
C GLY A 94 -0.31 -11.97 -11.14
N ARG A 95 -0.22 -13.07 -10.38
CA ARG A 95 -1.31 -13.59 -9.54
C ARG A 95 -1.65 -12.65 -8.38
N GLU A 96 -0.62 -12.07 -7.77
CA GLU A 96 -0.79 -11.07 -6.71
C GLU A 96 -1.42 -9.79 -7.25
N ALA A 97 -1.07 -9.39 -8.48
CA ALA A 97 -1.70 -8.26 -9.16
C ALA A 97 -3.18 -8.54 -9.47
N ASP A 98 -3.53 -9.77 -9.86
CA ASP A 98 -4.93 -10.19 -10.06
C ASP A 98 -5.72 -10.07 -8.76
N LYS A 99 -5.15 -10.58 -7.67
CA LYS A 99 -5.77 -10.48 -6.35
C LYS A 99 -5.87 -9.04 -5.84
N MET A 100 -4.87 -8.21 -6.14
CA MET A 100 -4.92 -6.79 -5.84
C MET A 100 -6.08 -6.12 -6.61
N LEU A 101 -6.29 -6.45 -7.88
CA LEU A 101 -7.41 -5.94 -8.69
C LEU A 101 -8.76 -6.27 -8.06
N GLU A 102 -8.97 -7.54 -7.67
CA GLU A 102 -10.20 -7.97 -6.99
C GLU A 102 -10.47 -7.13 -5.73
N LEU A 103 -9.43 -6.91 -4.91
CA LEU A 103 -9.54 -6.13 -3.67
C LEU A 103 -9.83 -4.65 -3.95
N VAL A 104 -9.19 -4.05 -4.97
CA VAL A 104 -9.43 -2.67 -5.37
C VAL A 104 -10.88 -2.46 -5.79
N PHE A 105 -11.45 -3.38 -6.58
CA PHE A 105 -12.84 -3.26 -7.03
C PHE A 105 -13.86 -3.59 -5.94
N SER A 106 -13.59 -4.59 -5.10
CA SER A 106 -14.53 -5.00 -4.04
C SER A 106 -14.60 -4.02 -2.88
N GLU A 107 -13.51 -3.34 -2.55
CA GLU A 107 -13.44 -2.47 -1.38
C GLU A 107 -13.51 -0.97 -1.73
N GLY A 108 -13.06 -0.60 -2.93
CA GLY A 108 -12.98 0.77 -3.40
C GLY A 108 -12.04 1.66 -2.60
N ASN A 109 -12.12 2.96 -2.83
CA ASN A 109 -11.26 3.93 -2.18
C ASN A 109 -11.51 3.97 -0.66
N PHE A 110 -10.44 3.78 0.12
CA PHE A 110 -10.48 3.70 1.60
C PHE A 110 -11.44 2.64 2.16
N GLY A 111 -11.70 1.57 1.41
CA GLY A 111 -12.62 0.51 1.83
C GLY A 111 -14.07 0.98 1.99
N LYS A 112 -14.47 2.04 1.28
CA LYS A 112 -15.80 2.66 1.39
C LYS A 112 -16.93 1.67 1.11
N PHE A 113 -16.69 0.70 0.25
CA PHE A 113 -17.66 -0.31 -0.13
C PHE A 113 -17.49 -1.64 0.61
N SER A 114 -16.49 -1.76 1.48
CA SER A 114 -16.25 -2.97 2.28
C SER A 114 -17.44 -3.24 3.20
N SER A 115 -17.99 -4.46 3.12
CA SER A 115 -19.08 -4.92 3.99
C SER A 115 -18.72 -4.84 5.48
N ALA A 116 -17.45 -5.02 5.83
CA ALA A 116 -16.97 -4.92 7.20
C ALA A 116 -17.07 -3.50 7.78
N ARG A 117 -16.95 -2.45 6.95
CA ARG A 117 -17.12 -1.05 7.39
C ARG A 117 -18.58 -0.60 7.46
N LYS A 118 -19.48 -1.30 6.78
CA LYS A 118 -20.92 -1.03 6.83
C LYS A 118 -21.59 -1.55 8.10
N SER A 119 -20.91 -2.41 8.87
CA SER A 119 -21.41 -2.89 10.15
C SER A 119 -21.42 -1.75 11.18
N PRO A 120 -22.57 -1.47 11.83
CA PRO A 120 -22.65 -0.42 12.83
C PRO A 120 -21.66 -0.69 13.97
N ARG A 121 -20.96 0.36 14.40
CA ARG A 121 -20.01 0.24 15.49
C ARG A 121 -20.77 0.04 16.80
N PRO A 122 -20.50 -1.04 17.57
CA PRO A 122 -21.19 -1.28 18.83
C PRO A 122 -20.98 -0.13 19.80
N ALA A 123 -22.01 0.19 20.58
CA ALA A 123 -21.93 1.12 21.70
C ALA A 123 -21.03 0.52 22.79
N GLY A 124 -20.12 1.34 23.34
CA GLY A 124 -19.19 0.92 24.37
C GLY A 124 -17.73 0.85 23.91
N HIS A 125 -16.83 1.30 24.80
CA HIS A 125 -15.40 1.47 24.49
C HIS A 125 -14.72 0.15 24.14
N PHE A 126 -14.99 -0.92 24.91
CA PHE A 126 -14.43 -2.26 24.69
C PHE A 126 -14.97 -2.91 23.43
N ALA A 127 -16.29 -2.90 23.26
CA ALA A 127 -16.96 -3.50 22.10
C ALA A 127 -16.54 -2.78 20.80
N GLY A 128 -16.41 -1.46 20.82
CA GLY A 128 -15.94 -0.68 19.69
C GLY A 128 -14.47 -0.95 19.33
N LYS A 129 -13.57 -1.17 20.32
CA LYS A 129 -12.17 -1.56 20.07
C LYS A 129 -12.08 -2.98 19.52
N PHE A 130 -12.83 -3.91 20.07
CA PHE A 130 -12.86 -5.29 19.58
C PHE A 130 -13.40 -5.36 18.15
N HIS A 131 -14.46 -4.63 17.84
CA HIS A 131 -14.99 -4.51 16.50
C HIS A 131 -13.94 -3.97 15.52
N SER A 132 -13.25 -2.86 15.88
CA SER A 132 -12.19 -2.29 15.05
C SER A 132 -11.04 -3.27 14.83
N PHE A 133 -10.68 -4.04 15.85
CA PHE A 133 -9.67 -5.09 15.76
C PHE A 133 -10.10 -6.19 14.77
N MET A 134 -11.33 -6.68 14.87
CA MET A 134 -11.87 -7.71 13.97
C MET A 134 -11.93 -7.23 12.51
N VAL A 135 -12.39 -5.99 12.27
CA VAL A 135 -12.43 -5.39 10.93
C VAL A 135 -11.03 -5.29 10.33
N THR A 136 -10.05 -4.83 11.12
CA THR A 136 -8.66 -4.72 10.68
C THR A 136 -8.06 -6.08 10.35
N ASN A 137 -8.27 -7.08 11.22
CA ASN A 137 -7.72 -8.43 11.00
C ASN A 137 -8.36 -9.12 9.79
N ARG A 138 -9.67 -8.99 9.62
CA ARG A 138 -10.35 -9.52 8.43
C ARG A 138 -9.74 -8.97 7.15
N ARG A 139 -9.47 -7.66 7.13
CA ARG A 139 -8.79 -7.04 5.99
C ARG A 139 -7.39 -7.59 5.78
N LEU A 140 -6.58 -7.65 6.83
CA LEU A 140 -5.21 -8.18 6.75
C LEU A 140 -5.18 -9.61 6.20
N ILE A 141 -6.14 -10.46 6.57
CA ILE A 141 -6.29 -11.81 6.02
C ILE A 141 -6.56 -11.76 4.51
N HIS A 142 -7.40 -10.85 4.04
CA HIS A 142 -7.68 -10.70 2.60
C HIS A 142 -6.47 -10.20 1.82
N VAL A 143 -5.64 -9.36 2.44
CA VAL A 143 -4.42 -8.80 1.83
C VAL A 143 -3.22 -9.77 1.94
N LEU A 144 -3.29 -10.77 2.83
CA LEU A 144 -2.20 -11.72 3.10
C LEU A 144 -1.61 -12.38 1.82
N PRO A 145 -2.41 -12.83 0.83
CA PRO A 145 -1.86 -13.42 -0.39
C PRO A 145 -0.99 -12.45 -1.19
N VAL A 146 -1.33 -11.16 -1.14
CA VAL A 146 -0.64 -10.09 -1.90
C VAL A 146 0.60 -9.61 -1.15
N ALA A 147 0.48 -9.37 0.16
CA ALA A 147 1.49 -8.70 0.99
C ALA A 147 1.78 -9.45 2.31
N PRO A 148 2.23 -10.73 2.28
CA PRO A 148 2.40 -11.53 3.49
C PRO A 148 3.35 -10.90 4.51
N GLY A 149 4.48 -10.35 4.06
CA GLY A 149 5.47 -9.73 4.95
C GLY A 149 4.95 -8.47 5.65
N ASP A 150 4.10 -7.68 4.98
CA ASP A 150 3.50 -6.48 5.55
C ASP A 150 2.40 -6.82 6.54
N VAL A 151 1.62 -7.85 6.25
CA VAL A 151 0.58 -8.36 7.15
C VAL A 151 1.19 -8.91 8.44
N ILE A 152 2.24 -9.74 8.35
CA ILE A 152 2.94 -10.28 9.52
C ILE A 152 3.52 -9.13 10.36
N ARG A 153 4.18 -8.14 9.74
CA ARG A 153 4.69 -6.96 10.46
C ARG A 153 3.59 -6.19 11.16
N SER A 154 2.44 -6.03 10.51
CA SER A 154 1.29 -5.35 11.10
C SER A 154 0.77 -6.10 12.33
N TRP A 155 0.66 -7.43 12.27
CA TRP A 155 0.26 -8.24 13.43
C TRP A 155 1.24 -8.14 14.59
N VAL A 156 2.54 -8.25 14.32
CA VAL A 156 3.59 -8.07 15.35
C VAL A 156 3.48 -6.69 16.00
N TRP A 157 3.32 -5.64 15.20
CA TRP A 157 3.19 -4.27 15.70
C TRP A 157 1.92 -4.06 16.55
N TYR A 158 0.78 -4.59 16.11
CA TYR A 158 -0.47 -4.55 16.88
C TYR A 158 -0.34 -5.29 18.23
N PHE A 159 0.34 -6.42 18.23
CA PHE A 159 0.61 -7.19 19.45
C PHE A 159 1.47 -6.38 20.45
N ILE A 160 2.58 -5.84 20.00
CA ILE A 160 3.49 -5.03 20.82
C ILE A 160 2.76 -3.78 21.37
N ARG A 161 1.99 -3.10 20.54
CA ARG A 161 1.23 -1.92 20.94
C ARG A 161 0.11 -2.27 21.93
N GLY A 162 -0.54 -3.41 21.75
CA GLY A 162 -1.53 -3.94 22.68
C GLY A 162 -0.94 -4.15 24.08
N MET A 163 0.21 -4.81 24.16
CA MET A 163 0.93 -5.06 25.42
C MET A 163 1.34 -3.75 26.12
N LYS A 164 1.89 -2.77 25.37
CA LYS A 164 2.26 -1.47 25.94
C LYS A 164 1.08 -0.71 26.54
N ASN A 165 -0.11 -0.84 25.95
CA ASN A 165 -1.32 -0.17 26.46
C ASN A 165 -1.90 -0.86 27.71
N VAL A 166 -1.68 -2.17 27.87
CA VAL A 166 -2.05 -2.89 29.10
C VAL A 166 -1.15 -2.46 30.25
N ASN A 167 0.18 -2.40 30.05
CA ASN A 167 1.13 -1.99 31.09
C ASN A 167 0.96 -0.52 31.56
N LYS A 168 0.43 0.38 30.71
CA LYS A 168 0.13 1.76 31.11
C LYS A 168 -1.11 1.89 32.00
N ARG A 169 -1.92 0.84 32.12
CA ARG A 169 -3.13 0.85 32.96
C ARG A 169 -2.94 0.17 34.32
N ILE A 170 -1.79 -0.52 34.50
CA ILE A 170 -1.41 -1.18 35.74
C ILE A 170 -0.53 -0.26 36.63
N LYS A 171 -0.09 0.88 36.09
CA LYS A 171 0.54 1.97 36.82
C LYS A 171 -0.46 3.12 37.03
#